data_1053679775028c13dabb9d548f233045
#
_entry.id   1053679775028c13dabb9d548f233045
#
_cell.length_a   1.000
_cell.length_b   1.000
_cell.length_c   1.000
_cell.angle_alpha   90.00
_cell.angle_beta   90.00
_cell.angle_gamma   90.00
#
_symmetry.space_group_name_H-M   'P 1'
#
loop_
_entity.id
_entity.type
_entity.pdbx_description
1 polymer ?
#
loop_
_entity_poly.entity_id
_entity_poly.type
_entity_poly.pdbx_seq_one_letter_code
_entity_poly.pdbx_strand_id
1 'polypeptide(L)'
;MNSHKLLAYGSLPIRIVAGITFVAHGLPKFENIAGTQGFFGSIGLPPELALPVGLLEVIGGIFLLVGVVTRISAALFIIDMIGAIVLVRLPDGFVDGYELESLLIAISVSLLITGPGRISVEWDILKREIFPRGKAIIQKQREATQKI
;
A
#
# COMPACT_ATOMS: atom_id res chain seq x y z
N MET A 1 -23.73 -15.74 -7.58
CA MET A 1 -22.46 -15.70 -6.79
C MET A 1 -22.79 -15.02 -5.47
N ASN A 2 -22.58 -15.70 -4.34
CA ASN A 2 -22.96 -15.17 -3.02
C ASN A 2 -22.16 -13.91 -2.68
N SER A 3 -22.82 -12.89 -2.07
CA SER A 3 -22.23 -11.60 -1.69
C SER A 3 -20.92 -11.76 -0.89
N HIS A 4 -20.82 -12.75 -0.02
CA HIS A 4 -19.61 -13.04 0.74
C HIS A 4 -18.42 -13.47 -0.12
N LYS A 5 -18.65 -14.14 -1.24
CA LYS A 5 -17.57 -14.49 -2.19
C LYS A 5 -17.08 -13.26 -2.93
N LEU A 6 -17.98 -12.35 -3.31
CA LEU A 6 -17.62 -11.08 -3.96
C LEU A 6 -16.77 -10.18 -3.06
N LEU A 7 -17.12 -10.06 -1.78
CA LEU A 7 -16.38 -9.28 -0.81
C LEU A 7 -14.90 -9.69 -0.68
N ALA A 8 -14.63 -11.00 -0.85
CA ALA A 8 -13.25 -11.50 -0.79
C ALA A 8 -12.36 -11.01 -1.96
N TYR A 9 -12.95 -10.55 -3.06
CA TYR A 9 -12.23 -9.98 -4.20
C TYR A 9 -12.15 -8.45 -4.16
N GLY A 10 -12.84 -7.80 -3.21
CA GLY A 10 -12.94 -6.33 -3.15
C GLY A 10 -11.61 -5.60 -2.99
N SER A 11 -10.61 -6.23 -2.35
CA SER A 11 -9.28 -5.66 -2.20
C SER A 11 -8.41 -5.74 -3.48
N LEU A 12 -8.75 -6.63 -4.43
CA LEU A 12 -7.92 -6.87 -5.61
C LEU A 12 -7.75 -5.63 -6.50
N PRO A 13 -8.85 -4.95 -6.97
CA PRO A 13 -8.69 -3.80 -7.85
C PRO A 13 -7.95 -2.63 -7.18
N ILE A 14 -8.27 -2.35 -5.91
CA ILE A 14 -7.61 -1.26 -5.17
C ILE A 14 -6.12 -1.57 -4.92
N ARG A 15 -5.78 -2.82 -4.68
CA ARG A 15 -4.41 -3.30 -4.50
C ARG A 15 -3.60 -3.19 -5.79
N ILE A 16 -4.20 -3.52 -6.94
CA ILE A 16 -3.56 -3.41 -8.25
C ILE A 16 -3.27 -1.93 -8.56
N VAL A 17 -4.27 -1.06 -8.44
CA VAL A 17 -4.10 0.36 -8.72
C VAL A 17 -3.06 0.99 -7.80
N ALA A 18 -3.16 0.78 -6.49
CA ALA A 18 -2.18 1.30 -5.55
C ALA A 18 -0.76 0.77 -5.82
N GLY A 19 -0.62 -0.54 -6.05
CA GLY A 19 0.68 -1.15 -6.32
C GLY A 19 1.34 -0.59 -7.57
N ILE A 20 0.60 -0.43 -8.68
CA ILE A 20 1.10 0.20 -9.91
C ILE A 20 1.51 1.65 -9.62
N THR A 21 0.67 2.41 -8.91
CA THR A 21 0.95 3.81 -8.59
C THR A 21 2.24 3.96 -7.79
N PHE A 22 2.40 3.19 -6.71
CA PHE A 22 3.61 3.26 -5.89
C PHE A 22 4.87 2.84 -6.67
N VAL A 23 4.82 1.78 -7.48
CA VAL A 23 5.94 1.39 -8.33
C VAL A 23 6.30 2.51 -9.32
N ALA A 24 5.29 3.11 -9.98
CA ALA A 24 5.50 4.18 -10.93
C ALA A 24 6.12 5.44 -10.30
N HIS A 25 5.79 5.75 -9.04
CA HIS A 25 6.38 6.87 -8.31
C HIS A 25 7.75 6.55 -7.68
N GLY A 26 8.00 5.28 -7.35
CA GLY A 26 9.26 4.84 -6.78
C GLY A 26 10.39 4.71 -7.79
N LEU A 27 10.12 4.19 -8.99
CA LEU A 27 11.15 3.92 -10.01
C LEU A 27 11.97 5.17 -10.39
N PRO A 28 11.38 6.35 -10.68
CA PRO A 28 12.13 7.54 -11.05
C PRO A 28 13.13 8.01 -9.97
N LYS A 29 12.88 7.67 -8.69
CA LYS A 29 13.79 8.01 -7.59
C LYS A 29 15.16 7.33 -7.75
N PHE A 30 15.20 6.16 -8.40
CA PHE A 30 16.44 5.43 -8.67
C PHE A 30 17.11 5.90 -9.94
N GLU A 31 16.35 6.36 -10.94
CA GLU A 31 16.92 6.89 -12.19
C GLU A 31 17.79 8.13 -11.94
N ASN A 32 17.43 8.94 -10.93
CA ASN A 32 18.21 10.09 -10.48
C ASN A 32 18.28 10.16 -8.96
N ILE A 33 19.00 9.23 -8.35
CA ILE A 33 19.12 9.16 -6.88
C ILE A 33 19.74 10.42 -6.30
N ALA A 34 20.74 11.03 -6.95
CA ALA A 34 21.38 12.24 -6.49
C ALA A 34 20.40 13.43 -6.49
N GLY A 35 19.57 13.56 -7.52
CA GLY A 35 18.52 14.56 -7.58
C GLY A 35 17.46 14.34 -6.49
N THR A 36 17.05 13.08 -6.25
CA THR A 36 16.12 12.74 -5.18
C THR A 36 16.70 13.06 -3.81
N GLN A 37 17.97 12.76 -3.56
CA GLN A 37 18.67 13.12 -2.33
C GLN A 37 18.74 14.64 -2.13
N GLY A 38 19.04 15.39 -3.19
CA GLY A 38 19.03 16.85 -3.17
C GLY A 38 17.65 17.42 -2.83
N PHE A 39 16.58 16.83 -3.41
CA PHE A 39 15.21 17.20 -3.08
C PHE A 39 14.87 16.92 -1.61
N PHE A 40 15.22 15.75 -1.07
CA PHE A 40 15.00 15.44 0.35
C PHE A 40 15.71 16.43 1.25
N GLY A 41 16.97 16.78 0.96
CA GLY A 41 17.69 17.81 1.69
C GLY A 41 17.01 19.18 1.64
N SER A 42 16.42 19.56 0.50
CA SER A 42 15.75 20.85 0.33
C SER A 42 14.46 20.98 1.16
N ILE A 43 13.81 19.87 1.47
CA ILE A 43 12.59 19.82 2.31
C ILE A 43 12.89 19.51 3.79
N GLY A 44 14.17 19.53 4.19
CA GLY A 44 14.60 19.33 5.57
C GLY A 44 14.70 17.87 6.02
N LEU A 45 14.65 16.91 5.08
CA LEU A 45 14.88 15.50 5.38
C LEU A 45 16.34 15.10 5.14
N PRO A 46 16.86 14.11 5.88
CA PRO A 46 18.15 13.50 5.57
C PRO A 46 18.15 12.96 4.12
N PRO A 47 19.13 13.34 3.27
CA PRO A 47 19.22 12.85 1.89
C PRO A 47 19.24 11.33 1.78
N GLU A 48 19.76 10.64 2.78
CA GLU A 48 19.86 9.17 2.85
C GLU A 48 18.49 8.50 2.85
N LEU A 49 17.42 9.18 3.25
CA LEU A 49 16.05 8.66 3.23
C LEU A 49 15.49 8.48 1.80
N ALA A 50 16.10 9.11 0.80
CA ALA A 50 15.70 8.95 -0.60
C ALA A 50 15.71 7.47 -1.04
N LEU A 51 16.75 6.72 -0.65
CA LEU A 51 16.88 5.30 -0.99
C LEU A 51 15.82 4.42 -0.29
N PRO A 52 15.67 4.45 1.06
CA PRO A 52 14.67 3.62 1.72
C PRO A 52 13.23 3.99 1.33
N VAL A 53 12.91 5.25 1.06
CA VAL A 53 11.58 5.66 0.57
C VAL A 53 11.34 5.10 -0.84
N GLY A 54 12.31 5.25 -1.76
CA GLY A 54 12.20 4.66 -3.08
C GLY A 54 12.04 3.12 -3.04
N LEU A 55 12.80 2.44 -2.19
CA LEU A 55 12.67 1.00 -1.98
C LEU A 55 11.30 0.63 -1.41
N LEU A 56 10.79 1.38 -0.44
CA LEU A 56 9.46 1.18 0.10
C LEU A 56 8.40 1.26 -1.00
N GLU A 57 8.45 2.29 -1.84
CA GLU A 57 7.47 2.49 -2.91
C GLU A 57 7.55 1.36 -3.96
N VAL A 58 8.73 0.98 -4.42
CA VAL A 58 8.86 -0.08 -5.43
C VAL A 58 8.56 -1.45 -4.85
N ILE A 59 9.23 -1.85 -3.78
CA ILE A 59 9.09 -3.19 -3.19
C ILE A 59 7.71 -3.34 -2.54
N GLY A 60 7.27 -2.34 -1.78
CA GLY A 60 5.96 -2.32 -1.16
C GLY A 60 4.83 -2.31 -2.20
N GLY A 61 5.00 -1.58 -3.30
CA GLY A 61 4.08 -1.60 -4.44
C GLY A 61 3.99 -3.00 -5.08
N ILE A 62 5.12 -3.67 -5.31
CA ILE A 62 5.15 -5.06 -5.78
C ILE A 62 4.47 -5.99 -4.78
N PHE A 63 4.71 -5.81 -3.49
CA PHE A 63 4.04 -6.59 -2.44
C PHE A 63 2.52 -6.42 -2.45
N LEU A 64 2.02 -5.22 -2.71
CA LEU A 64 0.59 -5.00 -2.91
C LEU A 64 0.08 -5.74 -4.15
N LEU A 65 0.79 -5.69 -5.28
CA LEU A 65 0.40 -6.36 -6.53
C LEU A 65 0.24 -7.87 -6.33
N VAL A 66 1.23 -8.51 -5.74
CA VAL A 66 1.19 -9.97 -5.51
C VAL A 66 0.38 -10.36 -4.26
N GLY A 67 0.06 -9.40 -3.40
CA GLY A 67 -0.68 -9.63 -2.16
C GLY A 67 0.12 -10.40 -1.12
N VAL A 68 1.31 -9.90 -0.83
CA VAL A 68 2.18 -10.39 0.23
C VAL A 68 2.50 -9.24 1.18
N VAL A 69 2.52 -9.48 2.47
CA VAL A 69 2.78 -8.46 3.51
C VAL A 69 1.89 -7.21 3.36
N THR A 70 0.67 -7.41 2.81
CA THR A 70 -0.23 -6.34 2.36
C THR A 70 -0.50 -5.31 3.46
N ARG A 71 -0.76 -5.74 4.68
CA ARG A 71 -1.08 -4.82 5.80
C ARG A 71 0.13 -4.00 6.25
N ILE A 72 1.32 -4.61 6.24
CA ILE A 72 2.55 -3.90 6.61
C ILE A 72 2.87 -2.86 5.54
N SER A 73 2.83 -3.23 4.25
CA SER A 73 3.00 -2.28 3.15
C SER A 73 2.00 -1.13 3.23
N ALA A 74 0.72 -1.43 3.47
CA ALA A 74 -0.33 -0.43 3.61
C ALA A 74 -0.06 0.52 4.79
N ALA A 75 0.37 0.01 5.95
CA ALA A 75 0.70 0.85 7.09
C ALA A 75 1.88 1.79 6.80
N LEU A 76 2.92 1.28 6.15
CA LEU A 76 4.08 2.09 5.76
C LEU A 76 3.71 3.15 4.71
N PHE A 77 2.86 2.82 3.75
CA PHE A 77 2.36 3.77 2.75
C PHE A 77 1.50 4.89 3.36
N ILE A 78 0.74 4.62 4.42
CA ILE A 78 0.03 5.68 5.14
C ILE A 78 1.03 6.70 5.69
N ILE A 79 2.11 6.23 6.32
CA ILE A 79 3.14 7.09 6.89
C ILE A 79 3.85 7.89 5.79
N ASP A 80 4.21 7.22 4.69
CA ASP A 80 4.87 7.83 3.54
C ASP A 80 4.03 8.95 2.92
N MET A 81 2.76 8.69 2.65
CA MET A 81 1.83 9.66 2.06
C MET A 81 1.51 10.82 3.01
N ILE A 82 1.40 10.59 4.31
CA ILE A 82 1.28 11.68 5.29
C ILE A 82 2.53 12.57 5.24
N GLY A 83 3.73 11.96 5.18
CA GLY A 83 4.98 12.69 5.02
C GLY A 83 5.01 13.53 3.75
N ALA A 84 4.60 12.96 2.60
CA ALA A 84 4.52 13.65 1.33
C ALA A 84 3.55 14.86 1.38
N ILE A 85 2.38 14.70 2.00
CA ILE A 85 1.43 15.81 2.18
C ILE A 85 2.06 16.91 3.02
N VAL A 86 2.51 16.57 4.23
CA VAL A 86 2.92 17.57 5.23
C VAL A 86 4.18 18.33 4.80
N LEU A 87 5.13 17.63 4.19
CA LEU A 87 6.45 18.20 3.87
C LEU A 87 6.52 18.83 2.48
N VAL A 88 5.64 18.40 1.56
CA VAL A 88 5.77 18.80 0.15
C VAL A 88 4.48 19.45 -0.38
N ARG A 89 3.35 18.77 -0.28
CA ARG A 89 2.12 19.09 -1.01
C ARG A 89 1.16 20.02 -0.28
N LEU A 90 1.33 20.22 1.03
CA LEU A 90 0.40 21.02 1.82
C LEU A 90 0.18 22.46 1.29
N PRO A 91 1.23 23.18 0.81
CA PRO A 91 1.07 24.51 0.23
C PRO A 91 0.26 24.54 -1.08
N ASP A 92 0.24 23.44 -1.83
CA ASP A 92 -0.43 23.34 -3.14
C ASP A 92 -1.97 23.26 -3.04
N GLY A 93 -2.49 23.02 -1.82
CA GLY A 93 -3.92 22.82 -1.58
C GLY A 93 -4.39 21.40 -1.94
N PHE A 94 -5.72 21.16 -1.84
CA PHE A 94 -6.26 19.81 -2.07
C PHE A 94 -6.31 19.48 -3.57
N VAL A 95 -6.99 20.31 -4.36
CA VAL A 95 -7.15 20.10 -5.81
C VAL A 95 -5.82 20.43 -6.50
N ASP A 96 -5.38 19.53 -7.39
CA ASP A 96 -4.07 19.57 -8.06
C ASP A 96 -2.85 19.53 -7.11
N GLY A 97 -3.09 19.41 -5.79
CA GLY A 97 -2.06 19.31 -4.76
C GLY A 97 -1.97 17.90 -4.16
N TYR A 98 -2.56 17.71 -2.96
CA TYR A 98 -2.44 16.44 -2.20
C TYR A 98 -3.63 15.49 -2.35
N GLU A 99 -4.47 15.63 -3.38
CA GLU A 99 -5.61 14.75 -3.62
C GLU A 99 -5.19 13.30 -3.89
N LEU A 100 -4.11 13.10 -4.65
CA LEU A 100 -3.58 11.76 -4.95
C LEU A 100 -3.09 11.07 -3.67
N GLU A 101 -2.29 11.75 -2.88
CA GLU A 101 -1.77 11.24 -1.59
C GLU A 101 -2.93 10.90 -0.64
N SER A 102 -3.97 11.74 -0.61
CA SER A 102 -5.18 11.49 0.20
C SER A 102 -5.93 10.25 -0.25
N LEU A 103 -6.07 10.04 -1.56
CA LEU A 103 -6.66 8.82 -2.12
C LEU A 103 -5.82 7.58 -1.79
N LEU A 104 -4.49 7.67 -1.91
CA LEU A 104 -3.59 6.58 -1.57
C LEU A 104 -3.61 6.24 -0.08
N ILE A 105 -3.78 7.23 0.80
CA ILE A 105 -4.02 7.00 2.22
C ILE A 105 -5.34 6.24 2.44
N ALA A 106 -6.44 6.69 1.83
CA ALA A 106 -7.73 6.03 1.96
C ALA A 106 -7.70 4.58 1.47
N ILE A 107 -7.05 4.33 0.32
CA ILE A 107 -6.80 2.99 -0.22
C ILE A 107 -5.97 2.16 0.76
N SER A 108 -4.89 2.71 1.28
CA SER A 108 -4.00 2.02 2.22
C SER A 108 -4.70 1.69 3.53
N VAL A 109 -5.53 2.60 4.06
CA VAL A 109 -6.38 2.33 5.23
C VAL A 109 -7.37 1.19 4.93
N SER A 110 -8.00 1.20 3.75
CA SER A 110 -8.88 0.12 3.33
C SER A 110 -8.15 -1.23 3.28
N LEU A 111 -6.94 -1.27 2.69
CA LEU A 111 -6.12 -2.49 2.62
C LEU A 111 -5.60 -2.94 4.00
N LEU A 112 -5.30 -1.99 4.89
CA LEU A 112 -4.92 -2.30 6.27
C LEU A 112 -6.06 -3.01 7.03
N ILE A 113 -7.30 -2.59 6.80
CA ILE A 113 -8.48 -3.17 7.43
C ILE A 113 -8.86 -4.50 6.77
N THR A 114 -9.00 -4.52 5.45
CA THR A 114 -9.51 -5.68 4.69
C THR A 114 -8.47 -6.77 4.49
N GLY A 115 -7.18 -6.40 4.47
CA GLY A 115 -6.08 -7.32 4.14
C GLY A 115 -5.99 -7.64 2.64
N PRO A 116 -5.20 -8.69 2.29
CA PRO A 116 -4.86 -9.01 0.90
C PRO A 116 -6.04 -9.50 0.06
N GLY A 117 -7.04 -10.18 0.67
CA GLY A 117 -8.16 -10.78 -0.02
C GLY A 117 -7.76 -11.94 -0.95
N ARG A 118 -8.70 -12.37 -1.82
CA ARG A 118 -8.48 -13.42 -2.81
C ARG A 118 -7.56 -12.95 -3.94
N ILE A 119 -7.00 -13.92 -4.66
CA ILE A 119 -5.96 -13.72 -5.68
C ILE A 119 -4.76 -12.99 -5.04
N SER A 120 -4.23 -13.59 -3.99
CA SER A 120 -3.06 -13.11 -3.27
C SER A 120 -2.22 -14.28 -2.77
N VAL A 121 -0.90 -14.03 -2.66
CA VAL A 121 0.03 -15.03 -2.12
C VAL A 121 -0.35 -15.42 -0.69
N GLU A 122 -0.70 -14.44 0.14
CA GLU A 122 -1.09 -14.72 1.53
C GLU A 122 -2.34 -15.57 1.63
N TRP A 123 -3.37 -15.28 0.83
CA TRP A 123 -4.65 -15.98 0.92
C TRP A 123 -4.63 -17.34 0.23
N ASP A 124 -4.15 -17.40 -1.02
CA ASP A 124 -4.32 -18.58 -1.86
C ASP A 124 -3.15 -19.55 -1.73
N ILE A 125 -1.91 -19.07 -1.50
CA ILE A 125 -0.71 -19.91 -1.37
C ILE A 125 -0.39 -20.19 0.09
N LEU A 126 -0.14 -19.15 0.90
CA LEU A 126 0.24 -19.31 2.30
C LEU A 126 -0.94 -19.70 3.19
N LYS A 127 -2.18 -19.44 2.75
CA LYS A 127 -3.44 -19.68 3.48
C LYS A 127 -3.47 -19.03 4.86
N ARG A 128 -2.67 -17.98 5.05
CA ARG A 128 -2.56 -17.15 6.26
C ARG A 128 -2.13 -15.74 5.90
N GLU A 129 -2.60 -14.76 6.64
CA GLU A 129 -2.03 -13.41 6.60
C GLU A 129 -0.77 -13.38 7.47
N ILE A 130 0.25 -12.65 7.03
CA ILE A 130 1.55 -12.61 7.72
C ILE A 130 1.46 -11.75 8.99
N PHE A 131 0.58 -10.73 9.03
CA PHE A 131 0.46 -9.81 10.18
C PHE A 131 -0.95 -9.76 10.79
N PRO A 132 -1.04 -9.38 12.08
CA PRO A 132 -0.84 -10.13 13.34
C PRO A 132 -2.06 -10.93 13.80
N ARG A 133 -3.20 -10.90 13.12
CA ARG A 133 -4.43 -11.65 13.49
C ARG A 133 -5.03 -12.43 12.33
N GLY A 134 -4.32 -12.57 11.24
CA GLY A 134 -4.83 -13.11 10.00
C GLY A 134 -5.38 -14.54 10.09
N LYS A 135 -4.79 -15.40 10.91
CA LYS A 135 -5.32 -16.77 11.09
C LYS A 135 -6.76 -16.78 11.59
N ALA A 136 -7.11 -15.96 12.54
CA ALA A 136 -8.45 -15.93 13.12
C ALA A 136 -9.51 -15.37 12.14
N ILE A 137 -9.13 -14.37 11.34
CA ILE A 137 -10.05 -13.76 10.36
C ILE A 137 -10.26 -14.71 9.17
N ILE A 138 -9.19 -15.27 8.62
CA ILE A 138 -9.26 -16.23 7.51
C ILE A 138 -10.03 -17.49 7.94
N GLN A 139 -9.76 -17.99 9.15
CA GLN A 139 -10.45 -19.16 9.67
C GLN A 139 -11.93 -18.89 9.88
N LYS A 140 -12.29 -17.74 10.46
CA LYS A 140 -13.67 -17.32 10.68
C LYS A 140 -14.43 -17.10 9.36
N GLN A 141 -13.76 -16.53 8.34
CA GLN A 141 -14.34 -16.37 7.02
C GLN A 141 -14.51 -17.69 6.28
N ARG A 142 -13.57 -18.63 6.41
CA ARG A 142 -13.69 -20.00 5.86
C ARG A 142 -14.84 -20.76 6.50
N GLU A 143 -14.94 -20.72 7.82
CA GLU A 143 -16.03 -21.38 8.57
C GLU A 143 -17.38 -20.79 8.20
N ALA A 144 -17.48 -19.47 8.03
CA ALA A 144 -18.71 -18.81 7.57
C ALA A 144 -19.07 -19.20 6.13
N THR A 145 -18.07 -19.42 5.25
CA THR A 145 -18.30 -19.83 3.85
C THR A 145 -18.64 -21.32 3.73
N GLN A 146 -18.22 -22.15 4.67
CA GLN A 146 -18.53 -23.59 4.69
C GLN A 146 -19.91 -23.92 5.28
N LYS A 147 -20.49 -22.98 6.05
CA LYS A 147 -21.83 -23.15 6.68
C LYS A 147 -22.98 -22.72 5.78
N ILE A 148 -22.69 -22.27 4.56
CA ILE A 148 -23.67 -21.88 3.52
C ILE A 148 -23.61 -22.88 2.37
#